data_6c40572635e749f77c401b0ae854c66e
#
_entry.id   6c40572635e749f77c401b0ae854c66e
#
_cell.length_a   1.000
_cell.length_b   1.000
_cell.length_c   1.000
_cell.angle_alpha   90.00
_cell.angle_beta   90.00
_cell.angle_gamma   90.00
#
_symmetry.space_group_name_H-M   'P 1'
#
loop_
_entity.id
_entity.type
_entity.pdbx_description
1 polymer ?
#
loop_
_entity_poly.entity_id
_entity_poly.type
_entity_poly.pdbx_seq_one_letter_code
_entity_poly.pdbx_strand_id
1 'polypeptide(L)'
;MEKHFEYKIAKDFANLTSCSIFITGKAGTGKTTFLKELKQCSQKSLAIVAPTGVAAINAGGVTIHSFFGLPFTPFIPTAEGVANLIKKQRANPTKKNIYNELEMLIIDEISMVRADLLDSIDFVLRHHRKNPNTPFGGVQVVFIGDLYQLPPVAKDEEWQILSQYYQSPFFFHSKVIEQYPPIYLELKHIFRQTDKKFINLLNEIRHNNLSTNSKILISSKINRQLTNIKRSDYIILTTHNYKANSINGEEMSKINSPEYKFEAIISGDFPEKNYPNEPTLTLKKGARVMFIANDRESPHRYFNGKIGTITELNDDKIMVRCEDSETDIKVAYEIWENINYNVDTESKQINEEVIGTYKQYPLRLAWAITVHKSQGLTFDKAILDLEQAFANGQVYVALSRCRSLDGIILKSSINQRALSTNPHILDYSNNQNENILTTRLEEEKKRYQKELLLKLFDVKLAVQIIQELFKDFTKNSASFNKSTLNFIQTISSIFFELEININRIKIEIQQNCTTENLNLHKDFFLSKIKIFEEETVKIPIISNDEDIAETFVSKILKCCEELEWRKYVLEHIENDFSSDKILYHKQMFFKNLRKIENNSKFYIKLSEKLKSIYTEITDTEANEYLNLF
;
A
#
# COMPACT_ATOMS: atom_id res chain seq x y z
N MET A 1 16.29 -5.14 -19.80
CA MET A 1 16.73 -5.81 -18.56
C MET A 1 15.98 -7.12 -18.46
N GLU A 2 16.67 -8.26 -18.53
CA GLU A 2 16.05 -9.52 -18.13
C GLU A 2 15.67 -9.39 -16.66
N LYS A 3 14.38 -9.42 -16.37
CA LYS A 3 13.88 -9.35 -15.00
C LYS A 3 14.32 -10.64 -14.33
N HIS A 4 15.13 -10.52 -13.28
CA HIS A 4 15.60 -11.65 -12.49
C HIS A 4 14.43 -12.52 -12.06
N PHE A 5 14.66 -13.82 -11.95
CA PHE A 5 13.66 -14.85 -11.66
C PHE A 5 12.83 -14.52 -10.41
N GLU A 6 13.48 -14.13 -9.31
CA GLU A 6 12.82 -13.79 -8.04
C GLU A 6 11.86 -12.60 -8.19
N TYR A 7 12.22 -11.63 -9.01
CA TYR A 7 11.41 -10.45 -9.26
C TYR A 7 10.11 -10.80 -10.01
N LYS A 8 10.20 -11.68 -11.00
CA LYS A 8 9.05 -12.18 -11.76
C LYS A 8 8.11 -12.98 -10.84
N ILE A 9 8.66 -13.92 -10.07
CA ILE A 9 7.88 -14.72 -9.13
C ILE A 9 7.17 -13.85 -8.09
N ALA A 10 7.85 -12.83 -7.52
CA ALA A 10 7.24 -11.90 -6.59
C ALA A 10 6.03 -11.19 -7.21
N LYS A 11 6.18 -10.73 -8.46
CA LYS A 11 5.12 -10.07 -9.21
C LYS A 11 3.94 -11.00 -9.49
N ASP A 12 4.22 -12.25 -9.86
CA ASP A 12 3.19 -13.25 -10.10
C ASP A 12 2.43 -13.59 -8.80
N PHE A 13 3.12 -13.80 -7.67
CA PHE A 13 2.46 -13.98 -6.38
C PHE A 13 1.57 -12.80 -6.01
N ALA A 14 2.04 -11.57 -6.19
CA ALA A 14 1.26 -10.38 -5.87
C ALA A 14 -0.01 -10.26 -6.72
N ASN A 15 0.11 -10.46 -8.03
CA ASN A 15 -1.01 -10.22 -8.95
C ASN A 15 -1.93 -11.43 -9.13
N LEU A 16 -1.38 -12.64 -9.13
CA LEU A 16 -2.08 -13.87 -9.54
C LEU A 16 -2.45 -14.80 -8.38
N THR A 17 -2.26 -14.35 -7.14
CA THR A 17 -2.65 -15.13 -5.94
C THR A 17 -3.30 -14.24 -4.89
N SER A 18 -3.97 -14.84 -3.90
CA SER A 18 -4.53 -14.13 -2.73
C SER A 18 -3.67 -14.28 -1.47
N CYS A 19 -2.56 -15.03 -1.52
CA CYS A 19 -1.71 -15.26 -0.36
C CYS A 19 -0.85 -14.03 -0.03
N SER A 20 -0.62 -13.80 1.26
CA SER A 20 0.30 -12.77 1.72
C SER A 20 1.75 -13.15 1.41
N ILE A 21 2.57 -12.17 1.04
CA ILE A 21 3.97 -12.37 0.67
C ILE A 21 4.88 -11.40 1.43
N PHE A 22 6.06 -11.86 1.81
CA PHE A 22 7.11 -11.01 2.37
C PHE A 22 8.27 -10.93 1.38
N ILE A 23 8.42 -9.76 0.76
CA ILE A 23 9.48 -9.44 -0.18
C ILE A 23 10.59 -8.76 0.59
N THR A 24 11.68 -9.47 0.76
CA THR A 24 12.88 -8.97 1.42
C THR A 24 14.05 -8.91 0.44
N GLY A 25 15.19 -8.47 0.92
CA GLY A 25 16.43 -8.41 0.16
C GLY A 25 17.36 -7.35 0.71
N LYS A 26 18.61 -7.45 0.36
CA LYS A 26 19.68 -6.56 0.81
C LYS A 26 19.42 -5.11 0.40
N ALA A 27 20.13 -4.17 1.00
CA ALA A 27 20.09 -2.80 0.55
C ALA A 27 20.50 -2.71 -0.93
N GLY A 28 19.70 -2.02 -1.76
CA GLY A 28 19.98 -1.86 -3.19
C GLY A 28 19.50 -2.99 -4.10
N THR A 29 18.65 -3.92 -3.63
CA THR A 29 18.07 -5.00 -4.47
C THR A 29 16.81 -4.59 -5.26
N GLY A 30 16.41 -3.32 -5.23
CA GLY A 30 15.31 -2.84 -6.07
C GLY A 30 13.92 -2.96 -5.44
N LYS A 31 13.78 -3.16 -4.11
CA LYS A 31 12.47 -3.25 -3.41
C LYS A 31 11.54 -2.07 -3.71
N THR A 32 12.05 -0.84 -3.66
CA THR A 32 11.26 0.37 -3.97
C THR A 32 10.84 0.43 -5.44
N THR A 33 11.70 -0.05 -6.35
CA THR A 33 11.36 -0.16 -7.77
C THR A 33 10.24 -1.18 -7.98
N PHE A 34 10.34 -2.33 -7.30
CA PHE A 34 9.30 -3.35 -7.30
C PHE A 34 7.95 -2.80 -6.83
N LEU A 35 7.94 -2.07 -5.71
CA LEU A 35 6.73 -1.43 -5.19
C LEU A 35 6.08 -0.50 -6.22
N LYS A 36 6.88 0.37 -6.84
CA LYS A 36 6.39 1.31 -7.85
C LYS A 36 5.83 0.61 -9.09
N GLU A 37 6.51 -0.43 -9.59
CA GLU A 37 6.01 -1.23 -10.69
C GLU A 37 4.72 -1.98 -10.31
N LEU A 38 4.66 -2.55 -9.10
CA LEU A 38 3.47 -3.25 -8.62
C LEU A 38 2.26 -2.30 -8.55
N LYS A 39 2.45 -1.09 -8.02
CA LYS A 39 1.42 -0.04 -8.01
C LYS A 39 0.87 0.26 -9.41
N GLN A 40 1.74 0.31 -10.42
CA GLN A 40 1.35 0.66 -11.79
C GLN A 40 0.68 -0.48 -12.56
N CYS A 41 1.05 -1.73 -12.27
CA CYS A 41 0.63 -2.86 -13.09
C CYS A 41 -0.41 -3.76 -12.43
N SER A 42 -0.70 -3.59 -11.14
CA SER A 42 -1.70 -4.40 -10.44
C SER A 42 -3.11 -4.04 -10.88
N GLN A 43 -3.94 -5.06 -11.08
CA GLN A 43 -5.36 -4.94 -11.36
C GLN A 43 -6.23 -5.02 -10.10
N LYS A 44 -5.60 -5.21 -8.93
CA LYS A 44 -6.28 -5.26 -7.64
C LYS A 44 -6.45 -3.86 -7.07
N SER A 45 -7.57 -3.63 -6.39
CA SER A 45 -7.77 -2.42 -5.58
C SER A 45 -6.77 -2.43 -4.43
N LEU A 46 -5.79 -1.52 -4.48
CA LEU A 46 -4.66 -1.54 -3.54
C LEU A 46 -4.50 -0.24 -2.76
N ALA A 47 -3.90 -0.37 -1.58
CA ALA A 47 -3.39 0.76 -0.80
C ALA A 47 -1.94 0.50 -0.37
N ILE A 48 -1.15 1.57 -0.27
CA ILE A 48 0.23 1.53 0.19
C ILE A 48 0.33 2.25 1.53
N VAL A 49 0.93 1.58 2.50
CA VAL A 49 1.15 2.17 3.83
C VAL A 49 2.59 1.95 4.29
N ALA A 50 3.06 2.83 5.18
CA ALA A 50 4.38 2.72 5.79
C ALA A 50 4.36 3.17 7.25
N PRO A 51 5.36 2.78 8.08
CA PRO A 51 5.39 3.13 9.51
C PRO A 51 5.65 4.61 9.78
N THR A 52 6.34 5.31 8.88
CA THR A 52 6.71 6.72 9.07
C THR A 52 6.22 7.60 7.91
N GLY A 53 6.03 8.91 8.17
CA GLY A 53 5.60 9.86 7.14
C GLY A 53 6.55 9.92 5.93
N VAL A 54 7.86 9.95 6.20
CA VAL A 54 8.88 10.00 5.14
C VAL A 54 8.85 8.72 4.28
N ALA A 55 8.74 7.55 4.92
CA ALA A 55 8.63 6.28 4.18
C ALA A 55 7.34 6.22 3.36
N ALA A 56 6.22 6.69 3.92
CA ALA A 56 4.92 6.74 3.25
C ALA A 56 4.98 7.62 1.98
N ILE A 57 5.53 8.83 2.09
CA ILE A 57 5.71 9.74 0.94
C ILE A 57 6.60 9.11 -0.13
N ASN A 58 7.73 8.50 0.27
CA ASN A 58 8.66 7.85 -0.67
C ASN A 58 8.03 6.65 -1.39
N ALA A 59 7.14 5.92 -0.70
CA ALA A 59 6.37 4.80 -1.25
C ALA A 59 5.18 5.26 -2.12
N GLY A 60 4.79 6.54 -2.06
CA GLY A 60 3.59 7.06 -2.69
C GLY A 60 2.32 6.53 -2.02
N GLY A 61 2.30 6.52 -0.68
CA GLY A 61 1.21 6.05 0.15
C GLY A 61 1.02 6.90 1.41
N VAL A 62 0.39 6.35 2.43
CA VAL A 62 0.08 7.02 3.69
C VAL A 62 0.66 6.27 4.88
N THR A 63 0.67 6.91 6.08
CA THR A 63 1.13 6.18 7.27
C THR A 63 0.09 5.15 7.73
N ILE A 64 0.56 4.02 8.30
CA ILE A 64 -0.29 2.98 8.88
C ILE A 64 -1.32 3.59 9.85
N HIS A 65 -0.85 4.45 10.76
CA HIS A 65 -1.73 5.08 11.76
C HIS A 65 -2.82 5.94 11.13
N SER A 66 -2.49 6.69 10.07
CA SER A 66 -3.46 7.51 9.33
C SER A 66 -4.46 6.63 8.59
N PHE A 67 -3.99 5.65 7.82
CA PHE A 67 -4.86 4.78 7.02
C PHE A 67 -5.87 4.02 7.89
N PHE A 68 -5.38 3.37 8.94
CA PHE A 68 -6.24 2.56 9.83
C PHE A 68 -6.86 3.35 10.99
N GLY A 69 -6.56 4.65 11.16
CA GLY A 69 -7.05 5.43 12.29
C GLY A 69 -6.61 4.87 13.65
N LEU A 70 -5.39 4.36 13.72
CA LEU A 70 -4.85 3.73 14.91
C LEU A 70 -4.26 4.76 15.87
N PRO A 71 -4.38 4.55 17.20
CA PRO A 71 -3.66 5.35 18.18
C PRO A 71 -2.16 5.04 18.15
N PHE A 72 -1.36 5.96 18.68
CA PHE A 72 0.09 5.72 18.87
C PHE A 72 0.40 4.87 20.11
N THR A 73 -0.60 4.60 20.94
CA THR A 73 -0.45 3.71 22.10
C THR A 73 -0.39 2.25 21.65
N PRO A 74 0.34 1.39 22.39
CA PRO A 74 0.39 -0.04 22.09
C PRO A 74 -1.00 -0.70 22.02
N PHE A 75 -1.14 -1.65 21.11
CA PHE A 75 -2.33 -2.50 21.04
C PHE A 75 -2.13 -3.73 21.91
N ILE A 76 -3.01 -3.92 22.90
CA ILE A 76 -2.98 -5.10 23.75
C ILE A 76 -4.05 -6.07 23.22
N PRO A 77 -3.68 -7.32 22.84
CA PRO A 77 -4.61 -8.29 22.24
C PRO A 77 -5.51 -8.95 23.30
N THR A 78 -6.24 -8.13 24.07
CA THR A 78 -7.23 -8.54 25.05
C THR A 78 -8.62 -8.10 24.62
N ALA A 79 -9.68 -8.67 25.23
CA ALA A 79 -11.06 -8.28 24.95
C ALA A 79 -11.29 -6.77 25.14
N GLU A 80 -10.67 -6.17 26.16
CA GLU A 80 -10.74 -4.73 26.42
C GLU A 80 -9.99 -3.91 25.36
N GLY A 81 -8.75 -4.30 25.01
CA GLY A 81 -7.97 -3.64 23.97
C GLY A 81 -8.67 -3.67 22.61
N VAL A 82 -9.28 -4.79 22.28
CA VAL A 82 -10.12 -4.97 21.09
C VAL A 82 -11.36 -4.07 21.13
N ALA A 83 -12.09 -4.02 22.26
CA ALA A 83 -13.27 -3.16 22.41
C ALA A 83 -12.90 -1.68 22.26
N ASN A 84 -11.78 -1.25 22.84
CA ASN A 84 -11.27 0.12 22.73
C ASN A 84 -10.90 0.47 21.28
N LEU A 85 -10.30 -0.47 20.53
CA LEU A 85 -9.98 -0.29 19.12
C LEU A 85 -11.25 -0.14 18.27
N ILE A 86 -12.25 -1.01 18.46
CA ILE A 86 -13.54 -0.94 17.75
C ILE A 86 -14.25 0.41 18.03
N LYS A 87 -14.27 0.86 19.29
CA LYS A 87 -14.89 2.14 19.64
C LYS A 87 -14.29 3.30 18.85
N LYS A 88 -12.97 3.31 18.66
CA LYS A 88 -12.29 4.33 17.85
C LYS A 88 -12.61 4.20 16.36
N GLN A 89 -12.75 2.99 15.84
CA GLN A 89 -13.06 2.74 14.43
C GLN A 89 -14.50 3.17 14.04
N ARG A 90 -15.45 3.12 14.95
CA ARG A 90 -16.85 3.54 14.71
C ARG A 90 -17.00 5.02 14.37
N ALA A 91 -16.04 5.85 14.71
CA ALA A 91 -16.08 7.29 14.50
C ALA A 91 -15.86 7.72 13.04
N ASN A 92 -15.47 6.80 12.13
CA ASN A 92 -15.19 7.16 10.74
C ASN A 92 -15.81 6.15 9.74
N PRO A 93 -17.07 6.36 9.32
CA PRO A 93 -17.78 5.45 8.42
C PRO A 93 -17.16 5.37 7.01
N THR A 94 -16.51 6.42 6.52
CA THR A 94 -15.90 6.48 5.20
C THR A 94 -14.80 5.41 5.03
N LYS A 95 -14.02 5.17 6.08
CA LYS A 95 -12.94 4.16 6.08
C LYS A 95 -13.46 2.73 5.92
N LYS A 96 -14.67 2.45 6.38
CA LYS A 96 -15.27 1.13 6.24
C LYS A 96 -15.41 0.71 4.77
N ASN A 97 -15.79 1.64 3.89
CA ASN A 97 -15.93 1.35 2.47
C ASN A 97 -14.57 1.01 1.85
N ILE A 98 -13.51 1.77 2.21
CA ILE A 98 -12.14 1.49 1.76
C ILE A 98 -11.72 0.08 2.16
N TYR A 99 -11.93 -0.32 3.42
CA TYR A 99 -11.53 -1.66 3.88
C TYR A 99 -12.30 -2.78 3.19
N ASN A 100 -13.56 -2.56 2.80
CA ASN A 100 -14.35 -3.55 2.08
C ASN A 100 -13.88 -3.77 0.64
N GLU A 101 -13.51 -2.69 -0.05
CA GLU A 101 -13.05 -2.73 -1.44
C GLU A 101 -11.55 -3.06 -1.58
N LEU A 102 -10.80 -3.02 -0.49
CA LEU A 102 -9.37 -3.30 -0.49
C LEU A 102 -9.09 -4.78 -0.82
N GLU A 103 -8.37 -5.04 -1.91
CA GLU A 103 -7.96 -6.38 -2.32
C GLU A 103 -6.49 -6.66 -1.98
N MET A 104 -5.63 -5.61 -1.99
CA MET A 104 -4.21 -5.72 -1.66
C MET A 104 -3.77 -4.57 -0.76
N LEU A 105 -3.08 -4.90 0.32
CA LEU A 105 -2.40 -3.93 1.19
C LEU A 105 -0.89 -4.09 1.06
N ILE A 106 -0.19 -3.04 0.63
CA ILE A 106 1.28 -3.03 0.58
C ILE A 106 1.79 -2.31 1.83
N ILE A 107 2.62 -2.98 2.63
CA ILE A 107 3.26 -2.39 3.81
C ILE A 107 4.76 -2.28 3.52
N ASP A 108 5.22 -1.07 3.23
CA ASP A 108 6.65 -0.79 3.03
C ASP A 108 7.36 -0.57 4.36
N GLU A 109 8.68 -0.81 4.38
CA GLU A 109 9.54 -0.73 5.57
C GLU A 109 8.99 -1.55 6.75
N ILE A 110 8.54 -2.78 6.47
CA ILE A 110 7.92 -3.67 7.46
C ILE A 110 8.85 -3.98 8.65
N SER A 111 10.16 -3.89 8.48
CA SER A 111 11.13 -4.07 9.58
C SER A 111 10.91 -3.13 10.77
N MET A 112 10.30 -1.97 10.53
CA MET A 112 10.00 -0.97 11.54
C MET A 112 8.59 -1.10 12.14
N VAL A 113 7.79 -2.06 11.68
CA VAL A 113 6.43 -2.30 12.16
C VAL A 113 6.44 -3.25 13.33
N ARG A 114 5.86 -2.82 14.47
CA ARG A 114 5.75 -3.66 15.67
C ARG A 114 4.70 -4.75 15.50
N ALA A 115 4.90 -5.86 16.21
CA ALA A 115 4.00 -7.01 16.21
C ALA A 115 2.56 -6.64 16.60
N ASP A 116 2.38 -5.87 17.66
CA ASP A 116 1.07 -5.38 18.13
C ASP A 116 0.37 -4.47 17.12
N LEU A 117 1.15 -3.64 16.41
CA LEU A 117 0.61 -2.78 15.36
C LEU A 117 0.09 -3.61 14.18
N LEU A 118 0.78 -4.69 13.81
CA LEU A 118 0.33 -5.57 12.74
C LEU A 118 -0.94 -6.35 13.13
N ASP A 119 -1.02 -6.84 14.37
CA ASP A 119 -2.24 -7.48 14.87
C ASP A 119 -3.42 -6.51 14.92
N SER A 120 -3.20 -5.23 15.23
CA SER A 120 -4.26 -4.22 15.17
C SER A 120 -4.80 -4.01 13.75
N ILE A 121 -3.91 -4.04 12.74
CA ILE A 121 -4.30 -4.00 11.32
C ILE A 121 -5.17 -5.20 10.95
N ASP A 122 -4.69 -6.41 11.28
CA ASP A 122 -5.44 -7.64 11.05
C ASP A 122 -6.83 -7.59 11.67
N PHE A 123 -6.89 -7.16 12.92
CA PHE A 123 -8.15 -7.05 13.64
C PHE A 123 -9.12 -6.05 12.98
N VAL A 124 -8.65 -4.86 12.61
CA VAL A 124 -9.47 -3.83 11.94
C VAL A 124 -10.05 -4.38 10.63
N LEU A 125 -9.22 -5.03 9.81
CA LEU A 125 -9.67 -5.60 8.53
C LEU A 125 -10.68 -6.73 8.73
N ARG A 126 -10.44 -7.67 9.64
CA ARG A 126 -11.40 -8.76 9.95
C ARG A 126 -12.75 -8.20 10.43
N HIS A 127 -12.71 -7.19 11.29
CA HIS A 127 -13.91 -6.58 11.85
C HIS A 127 -14.77 -5.89 10.78
N HIS A 128 -14.18 -4.98 9.99
CA HIS A 128 -14.92 -4.21 9.00
C HIS A 128 -15.43 -5.06 7.83
N ARG A 129 -14.63 -6.03 7.38
CA ARG A 129 -15.00 -6.96 6.30
C ARG A 129 -15.93 -8.10 6.77
N LYS A 130 -16.26 -8.14 8.05
CA LYS A 130 -17.10 -9.20 8.65
C LYS A 130 -16.57 -10.62 8.35
N ASN A 131 -15.25 -10.77 8.27
CA ASN A 131 -14.58 -12.03 7.99
C ASN A 131 -13.56 -12.38 9.09
N PRO A 132 -14.03 -12.81 10.27
CA PRO A 132 -13.17 -13.02 11.44
C PRO A 132 -12.21 -14.19 11.32
N ASN A 133 -12.52 -15.17 10.47
CA ASN A 133 -11.75 -16.42 10.38
C ASN A 133 -10.62 -16.37 9.34
N THR A 134 -10.55 -15.30 8.52
CA THR A 134 -9.54 -15.17 7.48
C THR A 134 -8.55 -14.07 7.85
N PRO A 135 -7.23 -14.31 7.76
CA PRO A 135 -6.23 -13.31 8.09
C PRO A 135 -6.46 -12.04 7.26
N PHE A 136 -6.30 -10.89 7.90
CA PHE A 136 -6.53 -9.56 7.32
C PHE A 136 -7.92 -9.39 6.68
N GLY A 137 -8.91 -10.17 7.14
CA GLY A 137 -10.25 -10.17 6.56
C GLY A 137 -10.31 -10.61 5.09
N GLY A 138 -9.30 -11.34 4.61
CA GLY A 138 -9.16 -11.80 3.23
C GLY A 138 -8.50 -10.78 2.29
N VAL A 139 -7.88 -9.72 2.82
CA VAL A 139 -7.01 -8.83 2.06
C VAL A 139 -5.64 -9.49 1.90
N GLN A 140 -5.12 -9.52 0.68
CA GLN A 140 -3.73 -9.92 0.44
C GLN A 140 -2.79 -8.86 1.00
N VAL A 141 -1.79 -9.27 1.80
CA VAL A 141 -0.79 -8.31 2.33
C VAL A 141 0.57 -8.58 1.70
N VAL A 142 1.15 -7.54 1.11
CA VAL A 142 2.50 -7.53 0.55
C VAL A 142 3.41 -6.77 1.51
N PHE A 143 4.18 -7.50 2.29
CA PHE A 143 5.18 -6.95 3.20
C PHE A 143 6.47 -6.69 2.42
N ILE A 144 7.02 -5.48 2.51
CA ILE A 144 8.28 -5.10 1.85
C ILE A 144 9.24 -4.54 2.89
N GLY A 145 10.48 -5.05 2.93
CA GLY A 145 11.49 -4.53 3.85
C GLY A 145 12.74 -5.38 3.93
N ASP A 146 13.66 -4.98 4.78
CA ASP A 146 14.88 -5.72 5.10
C ASP A 146 15.01 -5.79 6.63
N LEU A 147 14.82 -6.98 7.20
CA LEU A 147 14.85 -7.22 8.64
C LEU A 147 16.18 -6.84 9.32
N TYR A 148 17.25 -6.82 8.53
CA TYR A 148 18.58 -6.46 9.01
C TYR A 148 18.80 -4.94 9.05
N GLN A 149 17.83 -4.15 8.58
CA GLN A 149 17.85 -2.69 8.72
C GLN A 149 17.31 -2.27 10.10
N LEU A 150 16.63 -1.13 10.15
CA LEU A 150 16.17 -0.58 11.43
C LEU A 150 15.03 -1.42 12.03
N PRO A 151 15.13 -1.80 13.31
CA PRO A 151 14.08 -2.52 14.01
C PRO A 151 12.92 -1.60 14.39
N PRO A 152 11.78 -2.19 14.83
CA PRO A 152 10.69 -1.42 15.40
C PRO A 152 11.15 -0.68 16.66
N VAL A 153 10.61 0.51 16.88
CA VAL A 153 10.84 1.26 18.12
C VAL A 153 9.83 0.81 19.17
N ALA A 154 10.32 0.20 20.24
CA ALA A 154 9.53 -0.12 21.42
C ALA A 154 10.20 0.55 22.63
N LYS A 155 9.47 1.42 23.34
CA LYS A 155 9.96 2.01 24.60
C LYS A 155 9.95 0.93 25.69
N ASP A 156 10.85 1.01 26.62
CA ASP A 156 10.98 0.00 27.67
C ASP A 156 9.67 -0.22 28.44
N GLU A 157 8.96 0.86 28.76
CA GLU A 157 7.66 0.81 29.45
C GLU A 157 6.59 0.09 28.59
N GLU A 158 6.56 0.38 27.29
CA GLU A 158 5.64 -0.27 26.36
C GLU A 158 5.98 -1.75 26.17
N TRP A 159 7.28 -2.05 26.09
CA TRP A 159 7.74 -3.42 25.91
C TRP A 159 7.50 -4.29 27.13
N GLN A 160 7.62 -3.76 28.34
CA GLN A 160 7.25 -4.49 29.56
C GLN A 160 5.82 -5.05 29.52
N ILE A 161 4.89 -4.30 28.92
CA ILE A 161 3.51 -4.74 28.75
C ILE A 161 3.40 -5.73 27.59
N LEU A 162 3.98 -5.39 26.44
CA LEU A 162 3.84 -6.17 25.20
C LEU A 162 4.57 -7.52 25.26
N SER A 163 5.66 -7.64 26.01
CA SER A 163 6.42 -8.89 26.20
C SER A 163 5.63 -10.02 26.86
N GLN A 164 4.51 -9.69 27.50
CA GLN A 164 3.57 -10.70 28.01
C GLN A 164 2.76 -11.41 26.90
N TYR A 165 2.68 -10.79 25.72
CA TYR A 165 1.88 -11.27 24.59
C TYR A 165 2.71 -11.67 23.37
N TYR A 166 3.91 -11.08 23.19
CA TYR A 166 4.77 -11.23 22.01
C TYR A 166 6.19 -11.62 22.40
N GLN A 167 6.81 -12.54 21.65
CA GLN A 167 8.18 -13.00 21.88
C GLN A 167 9.23 -11.90 21.59
N SER A 168 8.93 -11.04 20.62
CA SER A 168 9.76 -9.90 20.24
C SER A 168 8.92 -8.80 19.61
N PRO A 169 9.45 -7.57 19.48
CA PRO A 169 8.71 -6.48 18.84
C PRO A 169 8.58 -6.63 17.32
N PHE A 170 9.28 -7.58 16.69
CA PHE A 170 9.26 -7.74 15.23
C PHE A 170 7.91 -8.24 14.70
N PHE A 171 7.52 -7.78 13.52
CA PHE A 171 6.24 -8.09 12.89
C PHE A 171 5.98 -9.60 12.74
N PHE A 172 7.04 -10.40 12.53
CA PHE A 172 6.91 -11.85 12.35
C PHE A 172 6.55 -12.61 13.65
N HIS A 173 6.57 -11.96 14.80
CA HIS A 173 6.03 -12.47 16.06
C HIS A 173 4.66 -11.85 16.41
N SER A 174 3.97 -11.23 15.43
CA SER A 174 2.55 -10.94 15.58
C SER A 174 1.73 -12.22 15.55
N LYS A 175 0.60 -12.26 16.23
CA LYS A 175 -0.27 -13.45 16.30
C LYS A 175 -0.75 -13.88 14.92
N VAL A 176 -1.07 -12.92 14.07
CA VAL A 176 -1.52 -13.19 12.69
C VAL A 176 -0.43 -13.86 11.86
N ILE A 177 0.85 -13.45 11.98
CA ILE A 177 1.94 -14.03 11.19
C ILE A 177 2.40 -15.37 11.77
N GLU A 178 2.40 -15.55 13.09
CA GLU A 178 2.67 -16.86 13.71
C GLU A 178 1.67 -17.92 13.24
N GLN A 179 0.40 -17.54 13.07
CA GLN A 179 -0.66 -18.45 12.63
C GLN A 179 -0.71 -18.61 11.10
N TYR A 180 -0.45 -17.54 10.35
CA TYR A 180 -0.53 -17.49 8.88
C TYR A 180 0.73 -16.84 8.29
N PRO A 181 1.85 -17.56 8.24
CA PRO A 181 3.11 -17.03 7.74
C PRO A 181 3.00 -16.66 6.25
N PRO A 182 3.52 -15.50 5.83
CA PRO A 182 3.56 -15.09 4.44
C PRO A 182 4.55 -15.94 3.64
N ILE A 183 4.39 -15.97 2.32
CA ILE A 183 5.39 -16.53 1.43
C ILE A 183 6.64 -15.65 1.50
N TYR A 184 7.76 -16.22 1.93
CA TYR A 184 9.04 -15.53 1.99
C TYR A 184 9.72 -15.52 0.63
N LEU A 185 10.18 -14.34 0.17
CA LEU A 185 10.87 -14.19 -1.09
C LEU A 185 12.00 -13.17 -0.97
N GLU A 186 13.24 -13.60 -1.17
CA GLU A 186 14.41 -12.70 -1.13
C GLU A 186 14.84 -12.28 -2.54
N LEU A 187 14.88 -10.95 -2.78
CA LEU A 187 15.49 -10.39 -3.98
C LEU A 187 17.01 -10.44 -3.83
N LYS A 188 17.69 -11.25 -4.65
CA LYS A 188 19.10 -11.57 -4.48
C LYS A 188 20.04 -10.61 -5.23
N HIS A 189 19.58 -10.04 -6.35
CA HIS A 189 20.42 -9.18 -7.18
C HIS A 189 20.59 -7.79 -6.56
N ILE A 190 21.86 -7.38 -6.38
CA ILE A 190 22.22 -6.08 -5.81
C ILE A 190 22.57 -5.13 -6.96
N PHE A 191 21.88 -4.01 -7.08
CA PHE A 191 22.11 -2.99 -8.10
C PHE A 191 22.99 -1.83 -7.60
N ARG A 192 23.08 -1.62 -6.29
CA ARG A 192 23.75 -0.46 -5.69
C ARG A 192 25.26 -0.61 -5.58
N GLN A 193 25.74 -1.77 -5.16
CA GLN A 193 27.16 -2.06 -4.95
C GLN A 193 27.66 -3.03 -5.99
N THR A 194 28.88 -2.77 -6.52
CA THR A 194 29.59 -3.64 -7.47
C THR A 194 30.86 -4.26 -6.87
N ASP A 195 31.40 -3.69 -5.77
CA ASP A 195 32.58 -4.19 -5.07
C ASP A 195 32.26 -5.47 -4.30
N LYS A 196 32.80 -6.59 -4.79
CA LYS A 196 32.59 -7.91 -4.16
C LYS A 196 33.11 -7.99 -2.72
N LYS A 197 34.23 -7.31 -2.39
CA LYS A 197 34.79 -7.31 -1.03
C LYS A 197 33.84 -6.58 -0.09
N PHE A 198 33.29 -5.47 -0.54
CA PHE A 198 32.35 -4.70 0.26
C PHE A 198 31.00 -5.44 0.41
N ILE A 199 30.49 -6.07 -0.64
CA ILE A 199 29.29 -6.90 -0.57
C ILE A 199 29.48 -8.05 0.43
N ASN A 200 30.64 -8.72 0.42
CA ASN A 200 30.94 -9.79 1.36
C ASN A 200 31.00 -9.27 2.82
N LEU A 201 31.65 -8.13 3.04
CA LEU A 201 31.68 -7.49 4.35
C LEU A 201 30.26 -7.19 4.88
N LEU A 202 29.39 -6.61 4.05
CA LEU A 202 28.00 -6.33 4.41
C LEU A 202 27.22 -7.62 4.73
N ASN A 203 27.50 -8.71 4.01
CA ASN A 203 26.89 -10.02 4.27
C ASN A 203 27.37 -10.61 5.61
N GLU A 204 28.67 -10.52 5.91
CA GLU A 204 29.22 -11.00 7.17
C GLU A 204 28.64 -10.23 8.37
N ILE A 205 28.46 -8.91 8.25
CA ILE A 205 27.78 -8.09 9.27
C ILE A 205 26.33 -8.57 9.43
N ARG A 206 25.61 -8.75 8.31
CA ARG A 206 24.22 -9.17 8.32
C ARG A 206 24.03 -10.51 9.03
N HIS A 207 24.92 -11.48 8.80
CA HIS A 207 24.86 -12.81 9.40
C HIS A 207 25.60 -12.95 10.75
N ASN A 208 26.05 -11.84 11.31
CA ASN A 208 26.80 -11.81 12.57
C ASN A 208 28.03 -12.74 12.58
N ASN A 209 28.71 -12.87 11.45
CA ASN A 209 29.84 -13.78 11.24
C ASN A 209 31.04 -13.05 10.61
N LEU A 210 31.59 -12.06 11.35
CA LEU A 210 32.72 -11.27 10.87
C LEU A 210 34.03 -12.07 10.91
N SER A 211 34.59 -12.31 9.72
CA SER A 211 35.91 -12.88 9.55
C SER A 211 37.01 -11.96 10.08
N THR A 212 38.18 -12.53 10.38
CA THR A 212 39.36 -11.76 10.79
C THR A 212 39.74 -10.72 9.73
N ASN A 213 39.64 -11.09 8.44
CA ASN A 213 39.94 -10.19 7.34
C ASN A 213 38.97 -8.99 7.30
N SER A 214 37.68 -9.22 7.54
CA SER A 214 36.67 -8.16 7.59
C SER A 214 36.86 -7.23 8.78
N LYS A 215 37.28 -7.76 9.94
CA LYS A 215 37.64 -6.94 11.12
C LYS A 215 38.84 -6.04 10.81
N ILE A 216 39.89 -6.57 10.18
CA ILE A 216 41.05 -5.78 9.74
C ILE A 216 40.61 -4.72 8.73
N LEU A 217 39.77 -5.07 7.79
CA LEU A 217 39.26 -4.17 6.75
C LEU A 217 38.48 -2.99 7.35
N ILE A 218 37.56 -3.26 8.30
CA ILE A 218 36.84 -2.22 9.04
C ILE A 218 37.83 -1.34 9.82
N SER A 219 38.77 -1.96 10.51
CA SER A 219 39.75 -1.22 11.33
C SER A 219 40.65 -0.32 10.49
N SER A 220 40.99 -0.73 9.26
CA SER A 220 41.78 0.07 8.32
C SER A 220 41.09 1.36 7.87
N LYS A 221 39.77 1.44 7.98
CA LYS A 221 38.98 2.62 7.62
C LYS A 221 38.83 3.63 8.76
N ILE A 222 39.40 3.36 9.93
CA ILE A 222 39.31 4.25 11.09
C ILE A 222 40.31 5.41 10.92
N ASN A 223 39.79 6.62 10.91
CA ASN A 223 40.59 7.86 10.93
C ASN A 223 39.97 8.86 11.91
N ARG A 224 40.40 8.77 13.18
CA ARG A 224 39.83 9.58 14.28
C ARG A 224 40.11 11.07 14.13
N GLN A 225 41.25 11.44 13.57
CA GLN A 225 41.68 12.84 13.45
C GLN A 225 41.21 13.46 12.13
N LEU A 226 40.66 12.64 11.21
CA LEU A 226 40.26 13.06 9.85
C LEU A 226 41.41 13.80 9.14
N THR A 227 42.64 13.34 9.34
CA THR A 227 43.84 13.91 8.72
C THR A 227 43.89 13.57 7.23
N ASN A 228 44.43 14.52 6.46
CA ASN A 228 44.55 14.38 4.98
C ASN A 228 43.23 14.17 4.23
N ILE A 229 42.12 14.64 4.80
CA ILE A 229 40.79 14.50 4.20
C ILE A 229 40.22 15.88 3.93
N LYS A 230 39.76 16.10 2.72
CA LYS A 230 38.93 17.23 2.38
C LYS A 230 37.49 16.95 2.83
N ARG A 231 37.13 17.42 4.04
CA ARG A 231 35.81 17.16 4.66
C ARG A 231 34.64 17.56 3.77
N SER A 232 34.82 18.54 2.90
CA SER A 232 33.80 18.96 1.92
C SER A 232 33.36 17.85 0.96
N ASP A 233 34.15 16.79 0.76
CA ASP A 233 33.82 15.70 -0.15
C ASP A 233 32.95 14.61 0.49
N TYR A 234 32.81 14.64 1.82
CA TYR A 234 32.15 13.58 2.58
C TYR A 234 30.90 14.10 3.29
N ILE A 235 29.83 13.30 3.33
CA ILE A 235 28.71 13.51 4.24
C ILE A 235 29.00 12.77 5.56
N ILE A 236 28.61 13.36 6.68
CA ILE A 236 28.75 12.71 7.99
C ILE A 236 27.45 12.00 8.33
N LEU A 237 27.50 10.68 8.54
CA LEU A 237 26.37 9.90 9.06
C LEU A 237 26.54 9.70 10.55
N THR A 238 25.57 10.18 11.33
CA THR A 238 25.57 10.08 12.80
C THR A 238 24.31 9.39 13.31
N THR A 239 24.35 8.95 14.57
CA THR A 239 23.25 8.20 15.19
C THR A 239 22.14 9.09 15.76
N HIS A 240 22.43 10.36 16.06
CA HIS A 240 21.52 11.26 16.77
C HIS A 240 21.28 12.57 16.03
N ASN A 241 20.03 13.06 16.03
CA ASN A 241 19.66 14.32 15.37
C ASN A 241 20.42 15.54 15.93
N TYR A 242 20.62 15.62 17.24
CA TYR A 242 21.33 16.75 17.85
C TYR A 242 22.77 16.89 17.33
N LYS A 243 23.48 15.76 17.11
CA LYS A 243 24.83 15.78 16.53
C LYS A 243 24.82 16.28 15.08
N ALA A 244 23.87 15.79 14.27
CA ALA A 244 23.74 16.24 12.90
C ALA A 244 23.45 17.74 12.83
N ASN A 245 22.53 18.22 13.66
CA ASN A 245 22.16 19.63 13.71
C ASN A 245 23.33 20.53 14.22
N SER A 246 24.08 20.08 15.22
CA SER A 246 25.28 20.80 15.70
C SER A 246 26.33 20.96 14.60
N ILE A 247 26.64 19.86 13.89
CA ILE A 247 27.62 19.88 12.79
C ILE A 247 27.16 20.81 11.67
N ASN A 248 25.89 20.72 11.26
CA ASN A 248 25.33 21.57 10.21
C ASN A 248 25.32 23.05 10.63
N GLY A 249 24.97 23.36 11.87
CA GLY A 249 24.98 24.72 12.40
C GLY A 249 26.41 25.31 12.49
N GLU A 250 27.36 24.53 12.96
CA GLU A 250 28.79 24.94 13.02
C GLU A 250 29.35 25.25 11.63
N GLU A 251 29.08 24.40 10.63
CA GLU A 251 29.55 24.62 9.27
C GLU A 251 28.84 25.81 8.60
N MET A 252 27.53 26.00 8.83
CA MET A 252 26.80 27.18 8.39
C MET A 252 27.35 28.47 8.99
N SER A 253 27.75 28.48 10.26
CA SER A 253 28.30 29.67 10.93
C SER A 253 29.64 30.14 10.36
N LYS A 254 30.42 29.24 9.76
CA LYS A 254 31.72 29.54 9.13
C LYS A 254 31.58 30.25 7.78
N ILE A 255 30.38 30.26 7.21
CA ILE A 255 30.12 30.88 5.91
C ILE A 255 29.78 32.35 6.07
N ASN A 256 30.63 33.23 5.52
CA ASN A 256 30.50 34.68 5.56
C ASN A 256 29.60 35.23 4.43
N SER A 257 28.48 34.64 4.11
CA SER A 257 27.53 35.14 3.11
C SER A 257 26.18 35.45 3.77
N PRO A 258 25.36 36.33 3.17
CA PRO A 258 24.01 36.60 3.68
C PRO A 258 23.20 35.30 3.82
N GLU A 259 22.36 35.29 4.84
CA GLU A 259 21.41 34.20 5.09
C GLU A 259 20.07 34.49 4.42
N TYR A 260 19.52 33.51 3.73
CA TYR A 260 18.21 33.55 3.10
C TYR A 260 17.30 32.49 3.73
N LYS A 261 16.05 32.86 3.96
CA LYS A 261 15.03 31.99 4.56
C LYS A 261 13.91 31.76 3.56
N PHE A 262 13.61 30.50 3.31
CA PHE A 262 12.55 30.09 2.41
C PHE A 262 11.48 29.39 3.20
N GLU A 263 10.31 30.01 3.28
CA GLU A 263 9.16 29.43 3.97
C GLU A 263 8.45 28.42 3.06
N ALA A 264 8.07 27.28 3.63
CA ALA A 264 7.25 26.32 2.92
C ALA A 264 5.84 26.86 2.71
N ILE A 265 5.27 26.61 1.55
CA ILE A 265 3.87 26.90 1.25
C ILE A 265 3.08 25.61 1.51
N ILE A 266 2.23 25.66 2.55
CA ILE A 266 1.43 24.53 2.98
C ILE A 266 -0.03 24.83 2.65
N SER A 267 -0.70 23.90 1.97
CA SER A 267 -2.11 24.03 1.59
C SER A 267 -2.86 22.75 1.97
N GLY A 268 -4.11 22.92 2.41
CA GLY A 268 -4.93 21.81 2.86
C GLY A 268 -4.43 21.13 4.14
N ASP A 269 -4.72 19.85 4.31
CA ASP A 269 -4.31 19.06 5.48
C ASP A 269 -2.95 18.40 5.24
N PHE A 270 -1.89 18.97 5.78
CA PHE A 270 -0.55 18.38 5.77
C PHE A 270 0.05 18.44 7.19
N PRO A 271 -0.02 17.36 7.98
CA PRO A 271 0.45 17.36 9.37
C PRO A 271 1.96 17.60 9.50
N GLU A 272 2.38 18.41 10.48
CA GLU A 272 3.79 18.75 10.72
C GLU A 272 4.71 17.52 10.85
N LYS A 273 4.23 16.47 11.51
CA LYS A 273 4.99 15.21 11.68
C LYS A 273 5.34 14.51 10.35
N ASN A 274 4.65 14.87 9.27
CA ASN A 274 4.85 14.32 7.93
C ASN A 274 5.68 15.25 7.03
N TYR A 275 6.12 16.41 7.52
CA TYR A 275 6.89 17.34 6.70
C TYR A 275 8.13 16.67 6.12
N PRO A 276 8.28 16.66 4.80
CA PRO A 276 9.44 16.05 4.13
C PRO A 276 10.70 16.88 4.33
N ASN A 277 10.55 18.16 4.63
CA ASN A 277 11.63 19.11 4.86
C ASN A 277 11.30 20.07 6.02
N GLU A 278 12.25 20.94 6.36
CA GLU A 278 12.04 22.01 7.35
C GLU A 278 11.08 23.07 6.77
N PRO A 279 10.08 23.53 7.56
CA PRO A 279 9.13 24.54 7.10
C PRO A 279 9.84 25.86 6.77
N THR A 280 10.86 26.24 7.54
CA THR A 280 11.74 27.37 7.26
C THR A 280 13.10 26.85 6.86
N LEU A 281 13.39 26.82 5.56
CA LEU A 281 14.68 26.40 5.03
C LEU A 281 15.66 27.56 5.03
N THR A 282 16.67 27.49 5.89
CA THR A 282 17.71 28.51 6.02
C THR A 282 18.96 28.13 5.24
N LEU A 283 19.38 28.96 4.29
CA LEU A 283 20.50 28.69 3.39
C LEU A 283 21.45 29.88 3.25
N LYS A 284 22.71 29.59 2.88
CA LYS A 284 23.72 30.58 2.52
C LYS A 284 24.41 30.17 1.21
N LYS A 285 24.86 31.15 0.42
CA LYS A 285 25.74 30.87 -0.72
C LYS A 285 27.02 30.20 -0.21
N GLY A 286 27.41 29.09 -0.81
CA GLY A 286 28.51 28.21 -0.37
C GLY A 286 28.07 27.10 0.58
N ALA A 287 26.80 27.05 1.00
CA ALA A 287 26.31 25.94 1.83
C ALA A 287 26.28 24.62 1.05
N ARG A 288 26.64 23.56 1.76
CA ARG A 288 26.54 22.20 1.24
C ARG A 288 25.14 21.67 1.46
N VAL A 289 24.52 21.26 0.38
CA VAL A 289 23.15 20.78 0.38
C VAL A 289 23.03 19.42 -0.30
N MET A 290 21.95 18.73 0.01
CA MET A 290 21.55 17.46 -0.60
C MET A 290 20.14 17.61 -1.15
N PHE A 291 19.91 17.11 -2.34
CA PHE A 291 18.57 16.97 -2.89
C PHE A 291 17.81 15.85 -2.14
N ILE A 292 16.58 16.14 -1.75
CA ILE A 292 15.70 15.20 -1.05
C ILE A 292 14.52 14.70 -1.89
N ALA A 293 14.56 14.98 -3.19
CA ALA A 293 13.65 14.47 -4.20
C ALA A 293 14.41 14.13 -5.48
N ASN A 294 13.77 13.39 -6.38
CA ASN A 294 14.31 13.16 -7.72
C ASN A 294 13.87 14.27 -8.67
N ASP A 295 14.75 14.62 -9.62
CA ASP A 295 14.39 15.57 -10.67
C ASP A 295 13.26 14.99 -11.54
N ARG A 296 12.20 15.78 -11.72
CA ARG A 296 11.05 15.41 -12.58
C ARG A 296 11.26 15.86 -14.03
N GLU A 297 12.23 16.72 -14.30
CA GLU A 297 12.53 17.21 -15.64
C GLU A 297 13.51 16.28 -16.36
N SER A 298 13.41 16.20 -17.67
CA SER A 298 14.37 15.44 -18.50
C SER A 298 15.37 16.42 -19.13
N PRO A 299 16.68 16.11 -19.13
CA PRO A 299 17.33 14.95 -18.49
C PRO A 299 17.38 15.08 -16.97
N HIS A 300 17.27 13.98 -16.25
CA HIS A 300 17.32 13.96 -14.78
C HIS A 300 18.69 14.46 -14.29
N ARG A 301 18.75 15.72 -13.84
CA ARG A 301 19.99 16.40 -13.42
C ARG A 301 20.43 15.99 -12.02
N TYR A 302 19.46 15.60 -11.16
CA TYR A 302 19.71 15.16 -9.79
C TYR A 302 18.76 14.04 -9.37
N PHE A 303 19.14 13.37 -8.30
CA PHE A 303 18.35 12.32 -7.65
C PHE A 303 18.37 12.51 -6.13
N ASN A 304 17.45 11.87 -5.44
CA ASN A 304 17.39 11.91 -3.98
C ASN A 304 18.68 11.36 -3.34
N GLY A 305 19.37 12.21 -2.59
CA GLY A 305 20.68 11.93 -1.99
C GLY A 305 21.87 12.56 -2.74
N LYS A 306 21.67 13.16 -3.93
CA LYS A 306 22.74 13.86 -4.64
C LYS A 306 23.13 15.11 -3.88
N ILE A 307 24.46 15.28 -3.69
CA ILE A 307 25.04 16.39 -2.91
C ILE A 307 25.60 17.44 -3.85
N GLY A 308 25.49 18.70 -3.46
CA GLY A 308 26.07 19.83 -4.17
C GLY A 308 26.35 21.02 -3.25
N THR A 309 26.90 22.07 -3.83
CA THR A 309 27.18 23.34 -3.15
C THR A 309 26.38 24.45 -3.79
N ILE A 310 25.81 25.34 -3.00
CA ILE A 310 25.06 26.50 -3.48
C ILE A 310 26.03 27.51 -4.08
N THR A 311 25.93 27.76 -5.38
CA THR A 311 26.79 28.70 -6.14
C THR A 311 26.18 30.08 -6.27
N GLU A 312 24.86 30.16 -6.37
CA GLU A 312 24.11 31.43 -6.42
C GLU A 312 22.85 31.31 -5.54
N LEU A 313 22.53 32.33 -4.78
CA LEU A 313 21.41 32.38 -3.86
C LEU A 313 20.85 33.81 -3.77
N ASN A 314 19.58 33.94 -4.04
CA ASN A 314 18.77 35.15 -3.77
C ASN A 314 17.33 34.71 -3.45
N ASP A 315 16.42 35.65 -3.24
CA ASP A 315 15.04 35.38 -2.82
C ASP A 315 14.26 34.50 -3.82
N ASP A 316 14.60 34.57 -5.11
CA ASP A 316 13.85 33.87 -6.18
C ASP A 316 14.63 32.73 -6.86
N LYS A 317 15.91 32.56 -6.52
CA LYS A 317 16.78 31.67 -7.29
C LYS A 317 17.79 30.94 -6.40
N ILE A 318 17.84 29.64 -6.54
CA ILE A 318 18.87 28.78 -5.94
C ILE A 318 19.56 28.00 -7.07
N MET A 319 20.89 28.15 -7.16
CA MET A 319 21.73 27.36 -8.07
C MET A 319 22.63 26.46 -7.26
N VAL A 320 22.69 25.19 -7.63
CA VAL A 320 23.51 24.17 -6.96
C VAL A 320 24.45 23.51 -7.97
N ARG A 321 25.73 23.45 -7.64
CA ARG A 321 26.75 22.69 -8.37
C ARG A 321 26.99 21.36 -7.70
N CYS A 322 26.79 20.26 -8.43
CA CYS A 322 27.14 18.92 -7.98
C CYS A 322 28.56 18.57 -8.46
N GLU A 323 29.26 17.72 -7.71
CA GLU A 323 30.66 17.36 -7.99
C GLU A 323 30.86 16.68 -9.37
N ASP A 324 29.83 15.99 -9.86
CA ASP A 324 29.81 15.26 -11.13
C ASP A 324 29.18 16.05 -12.29
N SER A 325 28.95 17.36 -12.11
CA SER A 325 28.30 18.24 -13.10
C SER A 325 29.15 19.48 -13.38
N GLU A 326 29.38 19.76 -14.64
CA GLU A 326 30.05 21.01 -15.08
C GLU A 326 29.11 22.21 -15.03
N THR A 327 27.80 21.99 -15.02
CA THR A 327 26.78 23.04 -15.03
C THR A 327 26.05 23.15 -13.72
N ASP A 328 25.67 24.36 -13.35
CA ASP A 328 24.85 24.62 -12.18
C ASP A 328 23.41 24.23 -12.44
N ILE A 329 22.80 23.61 -11.46
CA ILE A 329 21.39 23.18 -11.49
C ILE A 329 20.55 24.27 -10.87
N LYS A 330 19.63 24.87 -11.64
CA LYS A 330 18.56 25.72 -11.08
C LYS A 330 17.59 24.83 -10.35
N VAL A 331 17.44 25.06 -9.04
CA VAL A 331 16.56 24.29 -8.19
C VAL A 331 15.15 24.86 -8.27
N ALA A 332 14.18 24.03 -8.63
CA ALA A 332 12.77 24.35 -8.58
C ALA A 332 12.14 23.91 -7.24
N TYR A 333 10.99 24.47 -6.91
CA TYR A 333 10.18 23.95 -5.82
C TYR A 333 9.71 22.52 -6.11
N GLU A 334 9.73 21.67 -5.09
CA GLU A 334 9.07 20.38 -5.09
C GLU A 334 7.72 20.51 -4.37
N ILE A 335 6.74 19.79 -4.86
CA ILE A 335 5.42 19.66 -4.23
C ILE A 335 5.26 18.24 -3.77
N TRP A 336 5.20 18.05 -2.46
CA TRP A 336 4.84 16.78 -1.83
C TRP A 336 3.35 16.79 -1.52
N GLU A 337 2.70 15.70 -1.82
CA GLU A 337 1.27 15.52 -1.64
C GLU A 337 1.00 14.68 -0.39
N ASN A 338 0.08 15.13 0.44
CA ASN A 338 -0.54 14.30 1.45
C ASN A 338 -1.81 13.74 0.83
N ILE A 339 -1.80 12.44 0.57
CA ILE A 339 -2.94 11.75 -0.03
C ILE A 339 -3.82 11.13 1.05
N ASN A 340 -5.09 11.01 0.75
CA ASN A 340 -6.01 10.13 1.44
C ASN A 340 -6.56 9.12 0.43
N TYR A 341 -7.01 7.98 0.92
CA TYR A 341 -7.71 7.02 0.09
C TYR A 341 -9.21 7.21 0.28
N ASN A 342 -9.94 7.21 -0.82
CA ASN A 342 -11.39 7.14 -0.82
C ASN A 342 -11.87 6.03 -1.76
N VAL A 343 -13.13 5.63 -1.62
CA VAL A 343 -13.77 4.73 -2.56
C VAL A 343 -14.67 5.59 -3.44
N ASP A 344 -14.42 5.53 -4.73
CA ASP A 344 -15.33 6.07 -5.71
C ASP A 344 -16.66 5.31 -5.62
N THR A 345 -17.73 6.02 -5.38
CA THR A 345 -19.04 5.40 -5.14
C THR A 345 -19.59 4.68 -6.36
N GLU A 346 -19.18 5.13 -7.56
CA GLU A 346 -19.62 4.58 -8.82
C GLU A 346 -18.74 3.38 -9.25
N SER A 347 -17.42 3.61 -9.34
CA SER A 347 -16.49 2.57 -9.82
C SER A 347 -16.11 1.53 -8.77
N LYS A 348 -16.45 1.74 -7.50
CA LYS A 348 -16.01 0.94 -6.35
C LYS A 348 -14.47 0.76 -6.27
N GLN A 349 -13.73 1.64 -6.94
CA GLN A 349 -12.27 1.64 -6.92
C GLN A 349 -11.74 2.50 -5.79
N ILE A 350 -10.61 2.08 -5.23
CA ILE A 350 -9.87 2.90 -4.27
C ILE A 350 -9.08 3.93 -5.07
N ASN A 351 -9.41 5.21 -4.88
CA ASN A 351 -8.74 6.34 -5.49
C ASN A 351 -7.88 7.08 -4.46
N GLU A 352 -6.83 7.73 -4.96
CA GLU A 352 -6.00 8.63 -4.18
C GLU A 352 -6.53 10.05 -4.34
N GLU A 353 -6.81 10.72 -3.23
CA GLU A 353 -7.23 12.11 -3.17
C GLU A 353 -6.15 12.94 -2.48
N VAL A 354 -5.68 14.00 -3.13
CA VAL A 354 -4.74 14.93 -2.52
C VAL A 354 -5.49 15.83 -1.54
N ILE A 355 -5.28 15.63 -0.25
CA ILE A 355 -5.92 16.39 0.83
C ILE A 355 -5.08 17.56 1.30
N GLY A 356 -3.81 17.58 0.98
CA GLY A 356 -2.90 18.68 1.29
C GLY A 356 -1.61 18.61 0.50
N THR A 357 -0.95 19.77 0.37
CA THR A 357 0.33 19.88 -0.31
C THR A 357 1.34 20.63 0.54
N TYR A 358 2.59 20.22 0.43
CA TYR A 358 3.75 20.89 1.03
C TYR A 358 4.72 21.27 -0.09
N LYS A 359 4.86 22.56 -0.37
CA LYS A 359 5.72 23.08 -1.41
C LYS A 359 6.94 23.75 -0.79
N GLN A 360 8.13 23.24 -1.07
CA GLN A 360 9.40 23.77 -0.60
C GLN A 360 10.53 23.41 -1.58
N TYR A 361 11.66 24.08 -1.50
CA TYR A 361 12.85 23.63 -2.22
C TYR A 361 13.28 22.24 -1.70
N PRO A 362 13.57 21.29 -2.60
CA PRO A 362 13.94 19.93 -2.23
C PRO A 362 15.42 19.84 -1.79
N LEU A 363 15.82 20.72 -0.88
CA LEU A 363 17.18 20.84 -0.39
C LEU A 363 17.24 20.69 1.12
N ARG A 364 18.29 20.06 1.62
CA ARG A 364 18.63 19.96 3.04
C ARG A 364 20.12 20.18 3.23
N LEU A 365 20.52 20.80 4.35
CA LEU A 365 21.94 20.88 4.69
C LEU A 365 22.56 19.48 4.78
N ALA A 366 23.74 19.31 4.19
CA ALA A 366 24.33 18.00 3.94
C ALA A 366 25.80 17.88 4.39
N TRP A 367 26.21 18.57 5.45
CA TRP A 367 27.45 18.22 6.12
C TRP A 367 27.25 16.98 7.00
N ALA A 368 26.10 16.91 7.71
CA ALA A 368 25.73 15.75 8.51
C ALA A 368 24.24 15.42 8.44
N ILE A 369 23.92 14.13 8.46
CA ILE A 369 22.56 13.60 8.61
C ILE A 369 22.56 12.37 9.54
N THR A 370 21.40 11.99 10.06
CA THR A 370 21.32 10.75 10.85
C THR A 370 21.22 9.51 9.95
N VAL A 371 21.68 8.36 10.49
CA VAL A 371 21.55 7.04 9.82
C VAL A 371 20.09 6.76 9.46
N HIS A 372 19.12 7.11 10.32
CA HIS A 372 17.69 6.97 10.02
C HIS A 372 17.26 7.79 8.81
N LYS A 373 17.64 9.07 8.76
CA LYS A 373 17.29 9.95 7.63
C LYS A 373 18.04 9.59 6.35
N SER A 374 19.13 8.80 6.44
CA SER A 374 19.87 8.29 5.29
C SER A 374 19.24 7.04 4.66
N GLN A 375 18.19 6.48 5.26
CA GLN A 375 17.50 5.31 4.73
C GLN A 375 16.92 5.63 3.33
N GLY A 376 17.07 4.70 2.39
CA GLY A 376 16.73 4.93 0.99
C GLY A 376 17.81 5.68 0.17
N LEU A 377 18.69 6.48 0.79
CA LEU A 377 19.71 7.28 0.11
C LEU A 377 20.96 6.45 -0.24
N THR A 378 21.79 7.00 -1.15
CA THR A 378 23.06 6.39 -1.57
C THR A 378 24.12 7.48 -1.69
N PHE A 379 25.33 7.21 -1.15
CA PHE A 379 26.43 8.15 -1.14
C PHE A 379 27.68 7.52 -1.74
N ASP A 380 28.48 8.32 -2.44
CA ASP A 380 29.78 7.89 -2.92
C ASP A 380 30.82 7.94 -1.80
N LYS A 381 30.77 8.97 -0.92
CA LYS A 381 31.71 9.18 0.17
C LYS A 381 30.98 9.56 1.47
N ALA A 382 31.26 8.86 2.57
CA ALA A 382 30.70 9.16 3.88
C ALA A 382 31.70 8.97 5.02
N ILE A 383 31.65 9.86 6.01
CA ILE A 383 32.27 9.70 7.31
C ILE A 383 31.22 9.16 8.28
N LEU A 384 31.48 8.01 8.87
CA LEU A 384 30.54 7.35 9.78
C LEU A 384 30.96 7.62 11.24
N ASP A 385 30.13 8.38 11.96
CA ASP A 385 30.22 8.61 13.40
C ASP A 385 29.24 7.68 14.13
N LEU A 386 29.65 6.44 14.37
CA LEU A 386 28.83 5.35 14.90
C LEU A 386 29.21 4.95 16.33
N GLU A 387 30.00 5.74 17.04
CA GLU A 387 30.44 5.45 18.39
C GLU A 387 29.27 5.21 19.37
N GLN A 388 28.19 5.97 19.20
CA GLN A 388 26.98 5.88 19.99
C GLN A 388 25.86 5.10 19.30
N ALA A 389 26.21 4.15 18.42
CA ALA A 389 25.19 3.28 17.85
C ALA A 389 24.59 2.39 18.94
N PHE A 390 23.27 2.46 19.09
CA PHE A 390 22.54 1.82 20.20
C PHE A 390 21.60 0.71 19.70
N ALA A 391 21.16 0.75 18.46
CA ALA A 391 20.24 -0.23 17.90
C ALA A 391 20.95 -1.17 16.91
N ASN A 392 20.56 -2.43 16.95
CA ASN A 392 20.98 -3.41 15.96
C ASN A 392 20.58 -2.92 14.55
N GLY A 393 21.41 -3.23 13.55
CA GLY A 393 21.17 -2.81 12.18
C GLY A 393 21.63 -1.38 11.83
N GLN A 394 21.83 -0.47 12.78
CA GLN A 394 22.28 0.90 12.48
C GLN A 394 23.61 0.93 11.73
N VAL A 395 24.56 0.09 12.13
CA VAL A 395 25.88 -0.03 11.47
C VAL A 395 25.71 -0.58 10.06
N TYR A 396 24.93 -1.64 9.91
CA TYR A 396 24.63 -2.20 8.58
C TYR A 396 23.95 -1.16 7.67
N VAL A 397 22.96 -0.43 8.18
CA VAL A 397 22.30 0.63 7.42
C VAL A 397 23.30 1.70 7.00
N ALA A 398 24.13 2.21 7.91
CA ALA A 398 25.11 3.25 7.62
C ALA A 398 26.12 2.82 6.55
N LEU A 399 26.74 1.65 6.71
CA LEU A 399 27.69 1.10 5.74
C LEU A 399 27.03 0.88 4.38
N SER A 400 25.83 0.29 4.37
CA SER A 400 25.09 -0.03 3.13
C SER A 400 24.60 1.22 2.37
N ARG A 401 24.72 2.43 2.91
CA ARG A 401 24.46 3.68 2.18
C ARG A 401 25.53 4.00 1.16
N CYS A 402 26.74 3.48 1.31
CA CYS A 402 27.82 3.75 0.38
C CYS A 402 27.85 2.74 -0.78
N ARG A 403 28.38 3.20 -1.93
CA ARG A 403 28.56 2.35 -3.12
C ARG A 403 29.77 1.46 -3.02
N SER A 404 30.82 1.93 -2.36
CA SER A 404 32.09 1.21 -2.21
C SER A 404 32.69 1.41 -0.82
N LEU A 405 33.57 0.50 -0.44
CA LEU A 405 34.29 0.60 0.83
C LEU A 405 35.30 1.76 0.83
N ASP A 406 35.84 2.14 -0.32
CA ASP A 406 36.82 3.24 -0.44
C ASP A 406 36.21 4.61 -0.18
N GLY A 407 34.89 4.73 -0.36
CA GLY A 407 34.13 5.93 0.02
C GLY A 407 33.85 6.04 1.53
N ILE A 408 34.25 5.07 2.35
CA ILE A 408 33.92 5.05 3.78
C ILE A 408 35.11 5.41 4.64
N ILE A 409 34.87 6.31 5.60
CA ILE A 409 35.76 6.62 6.70
C ILE A 409 35.00 6.42 8.02
N LEU A 410 35.60 5.70 8.94
CA LEU A 410 35.09 5.55 10.31
C LEU A 410 35.76 6.57 11.23
N LYS A 411 34.98 7.41 11.89
CA LYS A 411 35.50 8.39 12.87
C LYS A 411 35.97 7.71 14.14
N SER A 412 35.39 6.56 14.49
CA SER A 412 35.70 5.78 15.67
C SER A 412 35.60 4.28 15.40
N SER A 413 36.13 3.47 16.31
CA SER A 413 35.87 2.03 16.30
C SER A 413 34.37 1.75 16.49
N ILE A 414 33.85 0.77 15.77
CA ILE A 414 32.47 0.34 15.92
C ILE A 414 32.38 -0.61 17.12
N ASN A 415 31.40 -0.38 17.98
CA ASN A 415 31.14 -1.28 19.11
C ASN A 415 30.69 -2.65 18.55
N GLN A 416 31.29 -3.72 19.07
CA GLN A 416 30.98 -5.08 18.59
C GLN A 416 29.49 -5.46 18.80
N ARG A 417 28.86 -4.94 19.85
CA ARG A 417 27.41 -5.12 20.07
C ARG A 417 26.57 -4.46 18.97
N ALA A 418 26.99 -3.31 18.46
CA ALA A 418 26.28 -2.60 17.40
C ALA A 418 26.44 -3.27 16.02
N LEU A 419 27.43 -4.17 15.86
CA LEU A 419 27.62 -5.03 14.69
C LEU A 419 26.79 -6.32 14.77
N SER A 420 26.18 -6.63 15.92
CA SER A 420 25.41 -7.86 16.09
C SER A 420 24.02 -7.73 15.48
N THR A 421 23.54 -8.81 14.89
CA THR A 421 22.16 -8.98 14.44
C THR A 421 21.33 -9.60 15.56
N ASN A 422 20.08 -9.20 15.68
CA ASN A 422 19.17 -9.77 16.66
C ASN A 422 18.94 -11.27 16.38
N PRO A 423 19.09 -12.18 17.38
CA PRO A 423 18.90 -13.62 17.20
C PRO A 423 17.56 -14.01 16.57
N HIS A 424 16.46 -13.36 16.94
CA HIS A 424 15.14 -13.63 16.37
C HIS A 424 15.09 -13.42 14.85
N ILE A 425 15.85 -12.44 14.32
CA ILE A 425 15.92 -12.20 12.87
C ILE A 425 16.68 -13.35 12.18
N LEU A 426 17.78 -13.80 12.78
CA LEU A 426 18.56 -14.92 12.25
C LEU A 426 17.74 -16.19 12.23
N ASP A 427 17.05 -16.51 13.33
CA ASP A 427 16.19 -17.68 13.43
C ASP A 427 15.06 -17.63 12.41
N TYR A 428 14.36 -16.50 12.29
CA TYR A 428 13.30 -16.34 11.30
C TYR A 428 13.81 -16.50 9.87
N SER A 429 14.93 -15.88 9.53
CA SER A 429 15.48 -15.93 8.16
C SER A 429 16.03 -17.31 7.80
N ASN A 430 16.68 -18.01 8.73
CA ASN A 430 17.27 -19.34 8.50
C ASN A 430 16.20 -20.44 8.33
N ASN A 431 15.01 -20.24 8.90
CA ASN A 431 13.90 -21.19 8.80
C ASN A 431 13.08 -21.04 7.51
N GLN A 432 13.44 -20.12 6.61
CA GLN A 432 12.70 -19.93 5.36
C GLN A 432 13.16 -20.91 4.27
N ASN A 433 12.21 -21.49 3.55
CA ASN A 433 12.47 -22.43 2.46
C ASN A 433 12.02 -21.85 1.11
N GLU A 434 12.99 -21.45 0.27
CA GLU A 434 12.72 -20.91 -1.06
C GLU A 434 12.62 -21.98 -2.17
N ASN A 435 13.00 -23.24 -1.89
CA ASN A 435 13.13 -24.26 -2.93
C ASN A 435 11.80 -24.70 -3.58
N ILE A 436 10.67 -24.35 -2.96
CA ILE A 436 9.33 -24.77 -3.42
C ILE A 436 8.51 -23.60 -4.01
N LEU A 437 9.11 -22.43 -4.22
CA LEU A 437 8.38 -21.22 -4.63
C LEU A 437 7.60 -21.40 -5.93
N THR A 438 8.19 -22.08 -6.94
CA THR A 438 7.52 -22.28 -8.24
C THR A 438 6.32 -23.20 -8.12
N THR A 439 6.47 -24.31 -7.43
CA THR A 439 5.36 -25.27 -7.21
C THR A 439 4.24 -24.60 -6.42
N ARG A 440 4.59 -23.90 -5.35
CA ARG A 440 3.62 -23.20 -4.51
C ARG A 440 2.92 -22.07 -5.28
N LEU A 441 3.61 -21.37 -6.16
CA LEU A 441 3.00 -20.35 -7.01
C LEU A 441 1.88 -20.95 -7.88
N GLU A 442 2.13 -22.07 -8.53
CA GLU A 442 1.12 -22.73 -9.38
C GLU A 442 -0.08 -23.25 -8.57
N GLU A 443 0.15 -23.77 -7.36
CA GLU A 443 -0.93 -24.16 -6.45
C GLU A 443 -1.78 -22.98 -6.01
N GLU A 444 -1.13 -21.88 -5.61
CA GLU A 444 -1.80 -20.66 -5.16
C GLU A 444 -2.53 -19.94 -6.30
N LYS A 445 -2.00 -19.96 -7.53
CA LYS A 445 -2.71 -19.46 -8.72
C LYS A 445 -4.02 -20.23 -8.94
N LYS A 446 -3.98 -21.57 -8.88
CA LYS A 446 -5.18 -22.40 -9.02
C LYS A 446 -6.20 -22.12 -7.90
N ARG A 447 -5.72 -21.95 -6.66
CA ARG A 447 -6.58 -21.60 -5.53
C ARG A 447 -7.25 -20.25 -5.76
N TYR A 448 -6.47 -19.24 -6.15
CA TYR A 448 -6.99 -17.90 -6.41
C TYR A 448 -7.97 -17.84 -7.57
N GLN A 449 -7.70 -18.58 -8.64
CA GLN A 449 -8.65 -18.74 -9.76
C GLN A 449 -10.00 -19.29 -9.26
N LYS A 450 -9.98 -20.33 -8.42
CA LYS A 450 -11.20 -20.88 -7.81
C LYS A 450 -11.93 -19.84 -6.96
N GLU A 451 -11.20 -19.06 -6.15
CA GLU A 451 -11.77 -17.98 -5.33
C GLU A 451 -12.44 -16.90 -6.20
N LEU A 452 -11.80 -16.50 -7.31
CA LEU A 452 -12.36 -15.53 -8.24
C LEU A 452 -13.59 -16.06 -8.96
N LEU A 453 -13.58 -17.31 -9.40
CA LEU A 453 -14.74 -17.97 -10.01
C LEU A 453 -15.91 -18.05 -9.01
N LEU A 454 -15.65 -18.42 -7.77
CA LEU A 454 -16.68 -18.43 -6.73
C LEU A 454 -17.29 -17.05 -6.49
N LYS A 455 -16.48 -15.96 -6.51
CA LYS A 455 -16.96 -14.59 -6.41
C LYS A 455 -17.74 -14.15 -7.64
N LEU A 456 -17.30 -14.57 -8.84
CA LEU A 456 -17.95 -14.22 -10.10
C LEU A 456 -19.40 -14.77 -10.19
N PHE A 457 -19.62 -15.98 -9.69
CA PHE A 457 -20.94 -16.62 -9.67
C PHE A 457 -21.72 -16.36 -8.36
N ASP A 458 -21.18 -15.60 -7.38
CA ASP A 458 -21.87 -15.38 -6.11
C ASP A 458 -22.93 -14.28 -6.21
N VAL A 459 -24.20 -14.67 -6.18
CA VAL A 459 -25.35 -13.74 -6.16
C VAL A 459 -26.04 -13.69 -4.80
N LYS A 460 -25.37 -14.12 -3.73
CA LYS A 460 -25.96 -14.17 -2.39
C LYS A 460 -26.58 -12.83 -1.96
N LEU A 461 -25.88 -11.72 -2.25
CA LEU A 461 -26.38 -10.40 -1.90
C LEU A 461 -27.65 -10.05 -2.68
N ALA A 462 -27.68 -10.33 -3.99
CA ALA A 462 -28.86 -10.12 -4.81
C ALA A 462 -30.05 -10.99 -4.34
N VAL A 463 -29.80 -12.26 -3.99
CA VAL A 463 -30.82 -13.13 -3.38
C VAL A 463 -31.35 -12.54 -2.07
N GLN A 464 -30.49 -12.03 -1.20
CA GLN A 464 -30.91 -11.38 0.07
C GLN A 464 -31.78 -10.15 -0.19
N ILE A 465 -31.41 -9.31 -1.14
CA ILE A 465 -32.19 -8.12 -1.53
C ILE A 465 -33.60 -8.53 -2.01
N ILE A 466 -33.69 -9.55 -2.85
CA ILE A 466 -34.98 -10.04 -3.36
C ILE A 466 -35.84 -10.65 -2.23
N GLN A 467 -35.23 -11.38 -1.31
CA GLN A 467 -35.93 -11.90 -0.12
C GLN A 467 -36.45 -10.79 0.80
N GLU A 468 -35.68 -9.72 0.98
CA GLU A 468 -36.12 -8.53 1.72
C GLU A 468 -37.27 -7.83 0.99
N LEU A 469 -37.20 -7.66 -0.33
CA LEU A 469 -38.29 -7.13 -1.15
C LEU A 469 -39.58 -7.92 -0.95
N PHE A 470 -39.50 -9.25 -0.97
CA PHE A 470 -40.67 -10.11 -0.77
C PHE A 470 -41.27 -9.92 0.64
N LYS A 471 -40.44 -9.78 1.68
CA LYS A 471 -40.90 -9.49 3.06
C LYS A 471 -41.59 -8.13 3.15
N ASP A 472 -40.99 -7.09 2.58
CA ASP A 472 -41.54 -5.74 2.59
C ASP A 472 -42.86 -5.68 1.81
N PHE A 473 -42.92 -6.36 0.67
CA PHE A 473 -44.18 -6.52 -0.05
C PHE A 473 -45.25 -7.20 0.78
N THR A 474 -44.91 -8.29 1.48
CA THR A 474 -45.88 -9.03 2.30
C THR A 474 -46.41 -8.19 3.44
N LYS A 475 -45.57 -7.35 4.07
CA LYS A 475 -45.98 -6.42 5.12
C LYS A 475 -46.92 -5.31 4.63
N ASN A 476 -46.69 -4.83 3.41
CA ASN A 476 -47.37 -3.69 2.80
C ASN A 476 -48.28 -4.10 1.64
N SER A 477 -48.78 -5.33 1.66
CA SER A 477 -49.53 -5.92 0.55
C SER A 477 -50.76 -5.12 0.09
N ALA A 478 -51.38 -4.35 1.04
CA ALA A 478 -52.52 -3.47 0.74
C ALA A 478 -52.10 -2.25 -0.13
N SER A 479 -50.85 -1.88 -0.13
CA SER A 479 -50.33 -0.73 -0.92
C SER A 479 -49.95 -1.07 -2.34
N PHE A 480 -49.91 -2.35 -2.70
CA PHE A 480 -49.50 -2.82 -4.02
C PHE A 480 -50.61 -3.49 -4.80
N ASN A 481 -50.54 -3.41 -6.12
CA ASN A 481 -51.51 -4.13 -6.97
C ASN A 481 -51.06 -5.59 -7.25
N LYS A 482 -51.97 -6.35 -7.88
CA LYS A 482 -51.75 -7.76 -8.20
C LYS A 482 -50.61 -7.97 -9.20
N SER A 483 -50.38 -7.00 -10.11
CA SER A 483 -49.29 -7.08 -11.08
C SER A 483 -47.91 -7.01 -10.43
N THR A 484 -47.76 -6.20 -9.41
CA THR A 484 -46.53 -6.13 -8.60
C THR A 484 -46.24 -7.44 -7.85
N LEU A 485 -47.29 -8.11 -7.35
CA LEU A 485 -47.14 -9.43 -6.74
C LEU A 485 -46.59 -10.46 -7.73
N ASN A 486 -47.20 -10.52 -8.94
CA ASN A 486 -46.76 -11.44 -10.01
C ASN A 486 -45.30 -11.16 -10.41
N PHE A 487 -44.92 -9.89 -10.52
CA PHE A 487 -43.55 -9.47 -10.80
C PHE A 487 -42.56 -9.98 -9.71
N ILE A 488 -42.85 -9.76 -8.43
CA ILE A 488 -42.00 -10.22 -7.31
C ILE A 488 -41.89 -11.73 -7.31
N GLN A 489 -42.97 -12.46 -7.55
CA GLN A 489 -42.94 -13.92 -7.63
C GLN A 489 -42.05 -14.40 -8.79
N THR A 490 -42.15 -13.75 -9.96
CA THR A 490 -41.32 -14.08 -11.11
C THR A 490 -39.84 -13.87 -10.84
N ILE A 491 -39.43 -12.68 -10.32
CA ILE A 491 -38.03 -12.43 -10.00
C ILE A 491 -37.54 -13.33 -8.88
N SER A 492 -38.35 -13.62 -7.86
CA SER A 492 -37.99 -14.56 -6.79
C SER A 492 -37.70 -15.96 -7.33
N SER A 493 -38.48 -16.45 -8.32
CA SER A 493 -38.23 -17.76 -8.92
C SER A 493 -36.91 -17.78 -9.71
N ILE A 494 -36.57 -16.71 -10.43
CA ILE A 494 -35.29 -16.57 -11.15
C ILE A 494 -34.12 -16.67 -10.18
N PHE A 495 -34.18 -15.94 -9.06
CA PHE A 495 -33.09 -15.95 -8.07
C PHE A 495 -33.01 -17.27 -7.29
N PHE A 496 -34.11 -17.95 -7.06
CA PHE A 496 -34.12 -19.29 -6.48
C PHE A 496 -33.40 -20.31 -7.40
N GLU A 497 -33.67 -20.27 -8.69
CA GLU A 497 -32.98 -21.14 -9.67
C GLU A 497 -31.51 -20.79 -9.78
N LEU A 498 -31.14 -19.50 -9.74
CA LEU A 498 -29.75 -19.05 -9.68
C LEU A 498 -29.05 -19.59 -8.43
N GLU A 499 -29.67 -19.51 -7.26
CA GLU A 499 -29.10 -19.98 -5.99
C GLU A 499 -28.85 -21.50 -6.00
N ILE A 500 -29.78 -22.28 -6.53
CA ILE A 500 -29.58 -23.74 -6.69
C ILE A 500 -28.38 -24.02 -7.61
N ASN A 501 -28.32 -23.36 -8.75
CA ASN A 501 -27.23 -23.53 -9.71
C ASN A 501 -25.88 -23.13 -9.11
N ILE A 502 -25.81 -22.02 -8.38
CA ILE A 502 -24.60 -21.53 -7.74
C ILE A 502 -24.07 -22.54 -6.71
N ASN A 503 -24.95 -23.18 -5.95
CA ASN A 503 -24.53 -24.23 -5.01
C ASN A 503 -23.91 -25.42 -5.75
N ARG A 504 -24.42 -25.78 -6.91
CA ARG A 504 -23.83 -26.80 -7.80
C ARG A 504 -22.49 -26.33 -8.34
N ILE A 505 -22.39 -25.11 -8.87
CA ILE A 505 -21.15 -24.51 -9.37
C ILE A 505 -20.06 -24.52 -8.27
N LYS A 506 -20.40 -24.16 -7.03
CA LYS A 506 -19.46 -24.16 -5.90
C LYS A 506 -18.83 -25.53 -5.68
N ILE A 507 -19.61 -26.58 -5.73
CA ILE A 507 -19.14 -27.97 -5.59
C ILE A 507 -18.23 -28.34 -6.78
N GLU A 508 -18.64 -28.04 -8.01
CA GLU A 508 -17.89 -28.39 -9.21
C GLU A 508 -16.55 -27.62 -9.29
N ILE A 509 -16.52 -26.32 -8.95
CA ILE A 509 -15.26 -25.53 -8.88
C ILE A 509 -14.30 -26.13 -7.85
N GLN A 510 -14.79 -26.58 -6.71
CA GLN A 510 -13.96 -27.24 -5.70
C GLN A 510 -13.37 -28.55 -6.21
N GLN A 511 -14.09 -29.30 -7.04
CA GLN A 511 -13.70 -30.57 -7.64
C GLN A 511 -12.90 -30.45 -8.95
N ASN A 512 -12.42 -29.26 -9.34
CA ASN A 512 -11.74 -28.94 -10.61
C ASN A 512 -12.67 -29.00 -11.84
N CYS A 513 -13.62 -28.08 -11.89
CA CYS A 513 -14.54 -27.87 -12.99
C CYS A 513 -13.80 -27.67 -14.34
N THR A 514 -14.28 -28.33 -15.38
CA THR A 514 -13.75 -28.16 -16.75
C THR A 514 -14.19 -26.82 -17.34
N THR A 515 -13.46 -26.31 -18.34
CA THR A 515 -13.85 -25.11 -19.07
C THR A 515 -15.22 -25.28 -19.74
N GLU A 516 -15.54 -26.47 -20.21
CA GLU A 516 -16.84 -26.78 -20.82
C GLU A 516 -17.98 -26.61 -19.81
N ASN A 517 -17.84 -27.18 -18.61
CA ASN A 517 -18.83 -26.99 -17.54
C ASN A 517 -18.94 -25.53 -17.10
N LEU A 518 -17.82 -24.79 -17.02
CA LEU A 518 -17.86 -23.35 -16.71
C LEU A 518 -18.63 -22.57 -17.77
N ASN A 519 -18.51 -22.91 -19.06
CA ASN A 519 -19.30 -22.29 -20.12
C ASN A 519 -20.80 -22.60 -19.99
N LEU A 520 -21.17 -23.84 -19.67
CA LEU A 520 -22.58 -24.18 -19.43
C LEU A 520 -23.16 -23.34 -18.26
N HIS A 521 -22.41 -23.19 -17.19
CA HIS A 521 -22.83 -22.35 -16.07
C HIS A 521 -22.89 -20.88 -16.44
N LYS A 522 -21.93 -20.36 -17.23
CA LYS A 522 -21.94 -19.01 -17.77
C LYS A 522 -23.20 -18.74 -18.56
N ASP A 523 -23.53 -19.62 -19.52
CA ASP A 523 -24.69 -19.47 -20.41
C ASP A 523 -25.99 -19.51 -19.60
N PHE A 524 -26.10 -20.43 -18.65
CA PHE A 524 -27.24 -20.47 -17.72
C PHE A 524 -27.38 -19.17 -16.93
N PHE A 525 -26.29 -18.68 -16.34
CA PHE A 525 -26.27 -17.47 -15.52
C PHE A 525 -26.68 -16.25 -16.35
N LEU A 526 -26.09 -16.05 -17.54
CA LEU A 526 -26.43 -14.97 -18.45
C LEU A 526 -27.87 -15.03 -18.92
N SER A 527 -28.41 -16.24 -19.21
CA SER A 527 -29.80 -16.42 -19.59
C SER A 527 -30.76 -15.95 -18.50
N LYS A 528 -30.47 -16.25 -17.23
CA LYS A 528 -31.30 -15.85 -16.08
C LYS A 528 -31.21 -14.35 -15.81
N ILE A 529 -30.04 -13.75 -15.92
CA ILE A 529 -29.89 -12.29 -15.81
C ILE A 529 -30.68 -11.59 -16.91
N LYS A 530 -30.62 -12.09 -18.14
CA LYS A 530 -31.38 -11.52 -19.25
C LYS A 530 -32.89 -11.53 -18.98
N ILE A 531 -33.43 -12.65 -18.50
CA ILE A 531 -34.85 -12.73 -18.11
C ILE A 531 -35.16 -11.74 -16.98
N PHE A 532 -34.29 -11.64 -15.97
CA PHE A 532 -34.45 -10.67 -14.88
C PHE A 532 -34.49 -9.23 -15.43
N GLU A 533 -33.59 -8.85 -16.31
CA GLU A 533 -33.57 -7.52 -16.95
C GLU A 533 -34.85 -7.26 -17.77
N GLU A 534 -35.29 -8.23 -18.56
CA GLU A 534 -36.53 -8.12 -19.37
C GLU A 534 -37.76 -7.93 -18.49
N GLU A 535 -37.84 -8.60 -17.33
CA GLU A 535 -38.92 -8.41 -16.38
C GLU A 535 -38.77 -7.08 -15.61
N THR A 536 -37.57 -6.70 -15.24
CA THR A 536 -37.31 -5.44 -14.53
C THR A 536 -37.70 -4.21 -15.34
N VAL A 537 -37.48 -4.22 -16.65
CA VAL A 537 -37.92 -3.12 -17.54
C VAL A 537 -39.45 -3.01 -17.62
N LYS A 538 -40.19 -4.10 -17.38
CA LYS A 538 -41.65 -4.10 -17.40
C LYS A 538 -42.28 -3.67 -16.06
N ILE A 539 -41.46 -3.40 -15.01
CA ILE A 539 -41.91 -3.16 -13.64
C ILE A 539 -43.29 -2.50 -13.60
N PRO A 540 -44.33 -3.21 -13.15
CA PRO A 540 -45.67 -2.66 -13.02
C PRO A 540 -45.84 -1.99 -11.67
N ILE A 541 -44.94 -1.05 -11.29
CA ILE A 541 -45.02 -0.46 -9.96
C ILE A 541 -46.23 0.40 -9.87
N ILE A 542 -47.11 0.00 -9.00
CA ILE A 542 -48.21 0.84 -8.60
C ILE A 542 -48.36 0.62 -7.08
N SER A 543 -47.78 1.54 -6.32
CA SER A 543 -48.05 1.71 -4.89
C SER A 543 -48.80 3.02 -4.73
N ASN A 544 -49.73 3.03 -3.79
CA ASN A 544 -50.41 4.24 -3.36
C ASN A 544 -49.62 4.96 -2.23
N ASP A 545 -48.43 4.46 -1.90
CA ASP A 545 -47.47 4.98 -0.94
C ASP A 545 -46.14 5.20 -1.61
N GLU A 546 -45.70 6.44 -1.68
CA GLU A 546 -44.53 6.93 -2.37
C GLU A 546 -43.25 6.39 -1.73
N ASP A 547 -43.09 6.48 -0.40
CA ASP A 547 -41.92 6.01 0.34
C ASP A 547 -41.69 4.50 0.15
N ILE A 548 -42.79 3.74 0.08
CA ILE A 548 -42.73 2.29 -0.17
C ILE A 548 -42.30 2.00 -1.60
N ALA A 549 -42.82 2.76 -2.58
CA ALA A 549 -42.43 2.62 -3.99
C ALA A 549 -40.94 2.93 -4.20
N GLU A 550 -40.45 4.01 -3.60
CA GLU A 550 -39.03 4.40 -3.67
C GLU A 550 -38.11 3.33 -3.07
N THR A 551 -38.45 2.85 -1.86
CA THR A 551 -37.69 1.77 -1.21
C THR A 551 -37.63 0.52 -2.09
N PHE A 552 -38.73 0.19 -2.74
CA PHE A 552 -38.81 -0.96 -3.63
C PHE A 552 -37.91 -0.79 -4.85
N VAL A 553 -38.00 0.35 -5.52
CA VAL A 553 -37.16 0.68 -6.70
C VAL A 553 -35.69 0.69 -6.33
N SER A 554 -35.31 1.35 -5.25
CA SER A 554 -33.92 1.40 -4.77
C SER A 554 -33.32 0.00 -4.55
N LYS A 555 -34.10 -0.94 -4.01
CA LYS A 555 -33.65 -2.33 -3.82
C LYS A 555 -33.49 -3.08 -5.15
N ILE A 556 -34.39 -2.86 -6.12
CA ILE A 556 -34.25 -3.46 -7.46
C ILE A 556 -32.99 -2.94 -8.16
N LEU A 557 -32.75 -1.61 -8.11
CA LEU A 557 -31.55 -1.00 -8.70
C LEU A 557 -30.27 -1.55 -8.09
N LYS A 558 -30.22 -1.66 -6.76
CA LYS A 558 -29.10 -2.28 -6.05
C LYS A 558 -28.86 -3.73 -6.45
N CYS A 559 -29.93 -4.47 -6.77
CA CYS A 559 -29.82 -5.82 -7.29
C CYS A 559 -29.22 -5.83 -8.72
N CYS A 560 -29.64 -4.89 -9.57
CA CYS A 560 -29.07 -4.72 -10.92
C CYS A 560 -27.56 -4.41 -10.86
N GLU A 561 -27.15 -3.45 -10.03
CA GLU A 561 -25.73 -3.08 -9.82
C GLU A 561 -24.89 -4.28 -9.39
N GLU A 562 -25.42 -5.11 -8.49
CA GLU A 562 -24.72 -6.32 -8.03
C GLU A 562 -24.48 -7.35 -9.13
N LEU A 563 -25.37 -7.41 -10.13
CA LEU A 563 -25.26 -8.39 -11.20
C LEU A 563 -24.46 -7.89 -12.40
N GLU A 564 -24.43 -6.57 -12.64
CA GLU A 564 -23.92 -5.99 -13.89
C GLU A 564 -22.43 -6.27 -14.13
N TRP A 565 -21.56 -6.07 -13.14
CA TRP A 565 -20.16 -6.35 -13.32
C TRP A 565 -19.88 -7.85 -13.58
N ARG A 566 -20.68 -8.74 -12.99
CA ARG A 566 -20.58 -10.19 -13.20
C ARG A 566 -20.99 -10.55 -14.60
N LYS A 567 -22.12 -9.99 -15.05
CA LYS A 567 -22.61 -10.13 -16.42
C LYS A 567 -21.55 -9.66 -17.42
N TYR A 568 -21.03 -8.44 -17.24
CA TYR A 568 -20.01 -7.89 -18.11
C TYR A 568 -18.77 -8.80 -18.20
N VAL A 569 -18.24 -9.26 -17.07
CA VAL A 569 -17.11 -10.18 -17.07
C VAL A 569 -17.44 -11.47 -17.82
N LEU A 570 -18.58 -12.08 -17.53
CA LEU A 570 -19.00 -13.34 -18.19
C LEU A 570 -19.22 -13.18 -19.70
N GLU A 571 -19.74 -12.05 -20.15
CA GLU A 571 -19.92 -11.77 -21.59
C GLU A 571 -18.58 -11.60 -22.33
N HIS A 572 -17.54 -11.07 -21.66
CA HIS A 572 -16.25 -10.74 -22.30
C HIS A 572 -15.14 -11.75 -22.05
N ILE A 573 -15.34 -12.72 -21.14
CA ILE A 573 -14.29 -13.69 -20.77
C ILE A 573 -14.04 -14.77 -21.83
N GLU A 574 -14.95 -14.87 -22.83
CA GLU A 574 -14.93 -15.95 -23.82
C GLU A 574 -14.86 -17.34 -23.17
N ASN A 575 -13.77 -18.10 -23.44
CA ASN A 575 -13.51 -19.43 -22.85
C ASN A 575 -12.29 -19.46 -21.94
N ASP A 576 -11.72 -18.29 -21.61
CA ASP A 576 -10.53 -18.17 -20.75
C ASP A 576 -10.88 -17.65 -19.36
N PHE A 577 -11.20 -18.58 -18.46
CA PHE A 577 -11.53 -18.28 -17.05
C PHE A 577 -10.28 -18.13 -16.16
N SER A 578 -9.16 -17.67 -16.72
CA SER A 578 -7.95 -17.36 -15.93
C SER A 578 -8.15 -16.16 -15.02
N SER A 579 -7.39 -16.13 -13.92
CA SER A 579 -7.43 -15.02 -12.96
C SER A 579 -7.16 -13.67 -13.62
N ASP A 580 -6.22 -13.63 -14.57
CA ASP A 580 -5.85 -12.42 -15.31
C ASP A 580 -7.03 -11.86 -16.10
N LYS A 581 -7.76 -12.72 -16.81
CA LYS A 581 -8.91 -12.31 -17.60
C LYS A 581 -10.07 -11.83 -16.74
N ILE A 582 -10.36 -12.55 -15.66
CA ILE A 582 -11.42 -12.15 -14.71
C ILE A 582 -11.11 -10.79 -14.12
N LEU A 583 -9.89 -10.56 -13.63
CA LEU A 583 -9.48 -9.30 -13.03
C LEU A 583 -9.44 -8.17 -14.07
N TYR A 584 -8.94 -8.45 -15.29
CA TYR A 584 -8.88 -7.46 -16.36
C TYR A 584 -10.28 -6.97 -16.72
N HIS A 585 -11.23 -7.87 -16.99
CA HIS A 585 -12.58 -7.47 -17.37
C HIS A 585 -13.34 -6.82 -16.22
N LYS A 586 -13.12 -7.26 -14.97
CA LYS A 586 -13.65 -6.58 -13.79
C LYS A 586 -13.15 -5.13 -13.71
N GLN A 587 -11.86 -4.90 -13.88
CA GLN A 587 -11.27 -3.56 -13.86
C GLN A 587 -11.79 -2.70 -15.02
N MET A 588 -11.90 -3.28 -16.23
CA MET A 588 -12.44 -2.59 -17.40
C MET A 588 -13.90 -2.19 -17.23
N PHE A 589 -14.71 -3.02 -16.58
CA PHE A 589 -16.07 -2.67 -16.22
C PHE A 589 -16.11 -1.40 -15.36
N PHE A 590 -15.45 -1.40 -14.22
CA PHE A 590 -15.47 -0.26 -13.30
C PHE A 590 -14.85 1.01 -13.89
N LYS A 591 -13.81 0.89 -14.71
CA LYS A 591 -13.20 2.02 -15.43
C LYS A 591 -14.13 2.67 -16.45
N ASN A 592 -15.02 1.90 -17.06
CA ASN A 592 -15.91 2.35 -18.12
C ASN A 592 -17.38 2.37 -17.68
N LEU A 593 -17.68 2.29 -16.39
CA LEU A 593 -19.03 2.10 -15.85
C LEU A 593 -20.04 3.08 -16.47
N ARG A 594 -19.80 4.39 -16.38
CA ARG A 594 -20.70 5.42 -16.97
C ARG A 594 -20.93 5.24 -18.47
N LYS A 595 -19.88 4.86 -19.22
CA LYS A 595 -20.00 4.63 -20.66
C LYS A 595 -20.81 3.37 -20.96
N ILE A 596 -20.66 2.34 -20.13
CA ILE A 596 -21.41 1.07 -20.24
C ILE A 596 -22.87 1.33 -19.94
N GLU A 597 -23.20 2.01 -18.85
CA GLU A 597 -24.57 2.36 -18.47
C GLU A 597 -25.25 3.22 -19.52
N ASN A 598 -24.62 4.29 -19.99
CA ASN A 598 -25.17 5.18 -21.02
C ASN A 598 -25.41 4.51 -22.38
N ASN A 599 -24.71 3.41 -22.68
CA ASN A 599 -24.87 2.66 -23.91
C ASN A 599 -25.71 1.37 -23.75
N SER A 600 -26.04 0.99 -22.51
CA SER A 600 -26.83 -0.21 -22.24
C SER A 600 -28.29 0.01 -22.59
N LYS A 601 -28.82 -0.80 -23.52
CA LYS A 601 -30.24 -0.80 -23.85
C LYS A 601 -31.14 -1.08 -22.64
N PHE A 602 -30.63 -1.83 -21.68
CA PHE A 602 -31.36 -2.14 -20.45
C PHE A 602 -31.49 -0.89 -19.57
N TYR A 603 -30.40 -0.18 -19.27
CA TYR A 603 -30.45 1.03 -18.45
C TYR A 603 -31.22 2.17 -19.10
N ILE A 604 -31.12 2.34 -20.42
CA ILE A 604 -31.92 3.33 -21.16
C ILE A 604 -33.41 3.05 -20.96
N LYS A 605 -33.85 1.81 -21.21
CA LYS A 605 -35.25 1.42 -21.04
C LYS A 605 -35.71 1.48 -19.58
N LEU A 606 -34.85 1.07 -18.64
CA LEU A 606 -35.15 1.15 -17.22
C LEU A 606 -35.32 2.60 -16.77
N SER A 607 -34.43 3.50 -17.19
CA SER A 607 -34.51 4.94 -16.94
C SER A 607 -35.80 5.55 -17.50
N GLU A 608 -36.17 5.22 -18.76
CA GLU A 608 -37.43 5.67 -19.37
C GLU A 608 -38.63 5.17 -18.54
N LYS A 609 -38.60 3.92 -18.09
CA LYS A 609 -39.67 3.34 -17.28
C LYS A 609 -39.78 3.98 -15.90
N LEU A 610 -38.66 4.20 -15.25
CA LEU A 610 -38.63 4.89 -13.95
C LEU A 610 -39.15 6.32 -14.07
N LYS A 611 -38.80 7.06 -15.13
CA LYS A 611 -39.40 8.37 -15.41
C LYS A 611 -40.92 8.32 -15.49
N SER A 612 -41.47 7.29 -16.15
CA SER A 612 -42.92 7.14 -16.24
C SER A 612 -43.61 6.83 -14.92
N ILE A 613 -42.93 6.21 -13.98
CA ILE A 613 -43.41 5.90 -12.63
C ILE A 613 -43.40 7.15 -11.75
N TYR A 614 -42.41 8.01 -11.93
CA TYR A 614 -42.20 9.24 -11.13
C TYR A 614 -42.81 10.51 -11.77
N THR A 615 -43.54 10.42 -12.90
CA THR A 615 -44.18 11.59 -13.51
C THR A 615 -45.31 12.21 -12.66
N GLU A 616 -45.70 11.58 -11.56
CA GLU A 616 -46.59 12.17 -10.54
C GLU A 616 -45.81 12.82 -9.37
N ILE A 617 -44.47 12.63 -9.28
CA ILE A 617 -43.58 13.21 -8.27
C ILE A 617 -42.95 14.48 -8.87
N THR A 618 -42.84 15.54 -8.10
CA THR A 618 -42.32 16.84 -8.52
C THR A 618 -40.95 16.73 -9.20
N ASP A 619 -40.77 17.46 -10.33
CA ASP A 619 -39.61 17.44 -11.24
C ASP A 619 -38.22 17.58 -10.57
N THR A 620 -38.15 18.01 -9.32
CA THR A 620 -36.89 18.23 -8.58
C THR A 620 -36.32 16.93 -8.00
N GLU A 621 -37.15 16.03 -7.50
CA GLU A 621 -36.73 14.76 -6.88
C GLU A 621 -36.41 13.69 -7.91
N ALA A 622 -37.13 13.67 -9.01
CA ALA A 622 -36.84 12.76 -10.14
C ALA A 622 -35.46 13.01 -10.78
N ASN A 623 -34.97 14.27 -10.78
CA ASN A 623 -33.65 14.61 -11.30
C ASN A 623 -32.51 14.21 -10.37
N GLU A 624 -32.69 14.16 -9.05
CA GLU A 624 -31.69 13.63 -8.12
C GLU A 624 -31.51 12.11 -8.27
N TYR A 625 -32.60 11.37 -8.45
CA TYR A 625 -32.52 9.91 -8.66
C TYR A 625 -31.94 9.53 -10.03
N LEU A 626 -32.19 10.32 -11.07
CA LEU A 626 -31.64 10.08 -12.40
C LEU A 626 -30.15 10.46 -12.53
N ASN A 627 -29.63 11.29 -11.62
CA ASN A 627 -28.21 11.61 -11.51
C ASN A 627 -27.39 10.58 -10.72
N LEU A 628 -28.04 9.54 -10.18
CA LEU A 628 -27.39 8.38 -9.56
C LEU A 628 -27.00 7.30 -10.61
N PHE A 629 -27.34 7.50 -11.88
CA PHE A 629 -26.97 6.66 -13.02
C PHE A 629 -25.93 7.30 -13.92
#